data_50d94bd3c7782f2d20ba7d61cc1bc7e0
#
_entry.id   50d94bd3c7782f2d20ba7d61cc1bc7e0
#
_cell.length_a   1.000
_cell.length_b   1.000
_cell.length_c   1.000
_cell.angle_alpha   90.00
_cell.angle_beta   90.00
_cell.angle_gamma   90.00
#
_symmetry.space_group_name_H-M   'P 1'
#
loop_
_entity.id
_entity.type
_entity.pdbx_description
1 polymer ?
#
loop_
_entity_poly.entity_id
_entity_poly.type
_entity_poly.pdbx_seq_one_letter_code
_entity_poly.pdbx_strand_id
1 'polypeptide(L)' 'METKDVILELRTKKGLSQDELAGKVMVTRQAVSRWENGETIPNMETLKLLSKEFNVSINKLLGEPR' A
#
# COMPACT_ATOMS: atom_id res chain seq x y z
N MET A 1 5.06 9.79 -8.26
CA MET A 1 3.90 8.88 -8.14
C MET A 1 3.19 9.14 -6.83
N GLU A 2 1.88 9.02 -6.85
CA GLU A 2 1.12 9.18 -5.64
C GLU A 2 1.02 7.86 -4.89
N THR A 3 0.63 7.95 -3.62
CA THR A 3 0.53 6.77 -2.78
C THR A 3 -0.32 5.68 -3.42
N LYS A 4 -1.45 6.06 -4.01
CA LYS A 4 -2.33 5.08 -4.65
C LYS A 4 -1.62 4.33 -5.77
N ASP A 5 -0.79 5.03 -6.54
CA ASP A 5 -0.07 4.40 -7.63
C ASP A 5 1.02 3.47 -7.13
N VAL A 6 1.71 3.89 -6.09
CA VAL A 6 2.79 3.07 -5.54
C VAL A 6 2.25 1.78 -4.96
N ILE A 7 1.15 1.87 -4.20
CA ILE A 7 0.57 0.67 -3.59
C ILE A 7 0.08 -0.28 -4.67
N LEU A 8 -0.60 0.23 -5.68
CA LEU A 8 -1.10 -0.61 -6.76
C LEU A 8 0.05 -1.29 -7.49
N GLU A 9 1.08 -0.53 -7.80
CA GLU A 9 2.23 -1.07 -8.53
C GLU A 9 2.92 -2.17 -7.74
N LEU A 10 3.19 -1.92 -6.47
CA LEU A 10 3.89 -2.90 -5.64
C LEU A 10 3.05 -4.16 -5.44
N ARG A 11 1.75 -3.98 -5.24
CA ARG A 11 0.86 -5.12 -5.06
C ARG A 11 0.83 -6.00 -6.30
N THR A 12 0.63 -5.37 -7.45
CA THR A 12 0.54 -6.15 -8.69
C THR A 12 1.87 -6.80 -9.05
N LYS A 13 2.97 -6.14 -8.74
CA LYS A 13 4.29 -6.71 -8.98
C LYS A 13 4.50 -8.00 -8.19
N LYS A 14 3.95 -8.06 -6.99
CA LYS A 14 4.06 -9.27 -6.17
C LYS A 14 2.97 -10.29 -6.51
N GLY A 15 2.06 -9.95 -7.40
CA GLY A 15 1.00 -10.86 -7.78
C GLY A 15 -0.06 -11.03 -6.72
N LEU A 16 -0.23 -10.04 -5.86
CA LEU A 16 -1.20 -10.12 -4.77
C LEU A 16 -2.52 -9.49 -5.19
N SER A 17 -3.62 -10.11 -4.76
CA SER A 17 -4.93 -9.47 -4.86
C SER A 17 -5.07 -8.44 -3.75
N GLN A 18 -6.11 -7.59 -3.85
CA GLN A 18 -6.38 -6.65 -2.79
C GLN A 18 -6.65 -7.38 -1.47
N ASP A 19 -7.35 -8.49 -1.56
CA ASP A 19 -7.69 -9.29 -0.38
C ASP A 19 -6.43 -9.86 0.26
N GLU A 20 -5.53 -10.36 -0.58
CA GLU A 20 -4.29 -10.94 -0.08
C GLU A 20 -3.42 -9.89 0.60
N LEU A 21 -3.31 -8.71 0.00
CA LEU A 21 -2.54 -7.64 0.62
C LEU A 21 -3.17 -7.22 1.94
N ALA A 22 -4.49 -7.09 1.95
CA ALA A 22 -5.19 -6.69 3.17
C ALA A 22 -4.87 -7.65 4.33
N GLY A 23 -4.86 -8.94 4.05
CA GLY A 23 -4.53 -9.92 5.08
C GLY A 23 -3.11 -9.80 5.57
N LYS A 24 -2.18 -9.45 4.69
CA LYS A 24 -0.78 -9.35 5.06
C LYS A 24 -0.49 -8.15 5.95
N VAL A 25 -1.25 -7.07 5.78
CA VAL A 25 -1.03 -5.86 6.57
C VAL A 25 -2.17 -5.61 7.55
N MET A 26 -2.99 -6.62 7.77
CA MET A 26 -3.98 -6.66 8.85
C MET A 26 -5.03 -5.56 8.73
N VAL A 27 -5.52 -5.35 7.52
CA VAL A 27 -6.59 -4.40 7.26
C VAL A 27 -7.66 -5.10 6.43
N THR A 28 -8.75 -4.38 6.14
CA THR A 28 -9.80 -4.94 5.30
C THR A 28 -9.48 -4.71 3.83
N ARG A 29 -10.10 -5.53 2.97
CA ARG A 29 -9.95 -5.34 1.54
C ARG A 29 -10.45 -3.95 1.12
N GLN A 30 -11.49 -3.46 1.79
CA GLN A 30 -12.02 -2.14 1.49
C GLN A 30 -10.97 -1.05 1.72
N ALA A 31 -10.16 -1.22 2.77
CA ALA A 31 -9.11 -0.24 3.04
C ALA A 31 -8.13 -0.20 1.87
N VAL A 32 -7.70 -1.36 1.38
CA VAL A 32 -6.78 -1.42 0.24
C VAL A 32 -7.42 -0.78 -0.99
N SER A 33 -8.68 -1.07 -1.22
CA SER A 33 -9.39 -0.50 -2.36
C SER A 33 -9.41 1.02 -2.28
N ARG A 34 -9.68 1.57 -1.10
CA ARG A 34 -9.71 3.02 -0.93
C ARG A 34 -8.35 3.66 -1.16
N TRP A 35 -7.29 2.98 -0.70
CA TRP A 35 -5.94 3.49 -0.97
C TRP A 35 -5.69 3.58 -2.47
N GLU A 36 -6.08 2.54 -3.20
CA GLU A 36 -5.79 2.48 -4.63
C GLU A 36 -6.69 3.40 -5.44
N ASN A 37 -7.83 3.78 -4.88
CA ASN A 37 -8.70 4.75 -5.52
C ASN A 37 -8.33 6.20 -5.16
N GLY A 38 -7.40 6.38 -4.25
CA GLY A 38 -6.98 7.70 -3.83
C GLY A 38 -7.92 8.35 -2.82
N GLU A 39 -8.82 7.57 -2.22
CA GLU A 39 -9.78 8.11 -1.25
C GLU A 39 -9.15 8.34 0.12
N THR A 40 -8.24 7.45 0.52
CA THR A 40 -7.55 7.57 1.78
C THR A 40 -6.11 7.08 1.61
N ILE A 41 -5.29 7.37 2.60
CA ILE A 41 -3.94 6.81 2.63
C ILE A 41 -3.80 5.98 3.90
N PRO A 42 -2.90 4.99 3.91
CA PRO A 42 -2.69 4.18 5.12
C PRO A 42 -2.16 5.05 6.26
N ASN A 43 -2.54 4.71 7.49
CA ASN A 43 -1.96 5.41 8.62
C ASN A 43 -0.52 4.94 8.83
N MET A 44 0.18 5.60 9.77
CA MET A 44 1.61 5.34 9.96
C MET A 44 1.87 3.88 10.31
N GLU A 45 1.05 3.30 11.14
CA GLU A 45 1.25 1.91 11.56
C GLU A 45 1.12 0.97 10.36
N THR A 46 0.12 1.19 9.52
CA THR A 46 -0.06 0.38 8.32
C THR A 46 1.06 0.64 7.32
N LEU A 47 1.52 1.88 7.22
CA LEU A 47 2.64 2.18 6.33
C LEU A 47 3.89 1.40 6.74
N LYS A 48 4.11 1.23 8.04
CA LYS A 48 5.25 0.43 8.50
C LYS A 48 5.11 -1.02 8.06
N LEU A 49 3.91 -1.56 8.15
CA LEU A 49 3.67 -2.93 7.72
C LEU A 49 3.85 -3.08 6.21
N LEU A 50 3.34 -2.11 5.45
CA LEU A 50 3.51 -2.13 4.00
C LEU A 50 4.99 -2.01 3.62
N SER A 51 5.72 -1.17 4.33
CA SER A 51 7.15 -1.01 4.10
C SER A 51 7.88 -2.34 4.26
N LYS A 52 7.53 -3.09 5.29
CA LYS A 52 8.14 -4.39 5.51
C LYS A 52 7.70 -5.40 4.45
N GLU A 53 6.42 -5.40 4.13
CA GLU A 53 5.88 -6.37 3.18
C GLU A 53 6.50 -6.20 1.80
N PHE A 54 6.68 -4.96 1.37
CA PHE A 54 7.20 -4.68 0.04
C PHE A 54 8.69 -4.38 0.03
N ASN A 55 9.30 -4.32 1.21
CA ASN A 55 10.74 -4.02 1.34
C ASN A 55 11.09 -2.68 0.68
N VAL A 56 10.30 -1.67 0.98
CA VAL A 56 10.52 -0.30 0.48
C VAL A 56 10.41 0.66 1.64
N SER A 57 10.89 1.88 1.44
CA SER A 57 10.81 2.88 2.48
C SER A 57 9.39 3.44 2.58
N ILE A 58 9.06 3.98 3.75
CA ILE A 58 7.77 4.64 3.94
C ILE A 58 7.68 5.85 3.01
N ASN A 59 8.79 6.56 2.79
CA ASN A 59 8.79 7.70 1.89
C ASN A 59 8.36 7.30 0.49
N LYS A 60 8.83 6.14 0.03
CA LYS A 60 8.40 5.67 -1.29
C LYS A 60 6.90 5.42 -1.32
N LEU A 61 6.35 4.84 -0.25
CA LEU A 61 4.92 4.59 -0.17
C LEU A 61 4.12 5.89 -0.20
N LEU A 62 4.68 6.95 0.36
CA LEU A 62 4.00 8.24 0.38
C LEU A 62 4.11 8.99 -0.94
N GLY A 63 4.80 8.39 -1.92
CA GLY A 63 4.88 9.00 -3.23
C GLY A 63 5.89 10.13 -3.32
N GLU A 64 6.90 10.10 -2.49
CA GLU A 64 7.94 11.13 -2.51
C GLU A 64 8.58 11.22 -3.89
N PRO A 65 8.67 12.40 -4.44
CA PRO A 65 9.15 12.52 -5.81
C PRO A 65 10.63 12.27 -5.97
N ARG A 66 11.37 12.21 -4.88
CA ARG A 66 12.76 11.91 -5.11
C ARG A 66 13.42 11.28 -3.95
#